data_fdee734ae8cceae570becc84d4549b7f
#
_entry.id   fdee734ae8cceae570becc84d4549b7f
#
_cell.length_a   1.000
_cell.length_b   1.000
_cell.length_c   1.000
_cell.angle_alpha   90.00
_cell.angle_beta   90.00
_cell.angle_gamma   90.00
#
_symmetry.space_group_name_H-M   'P 1'
#
loop_
_entity.id
_entity.type
_entity.pdbx_description
1 polymer ?
#
loop_
_entity_poly.entity_id
_entity_poly.type
_entity_poly.pdbx_seq_one_letter_code
_entity_poly.pdbx_strand_id
1 'polypeptide(L)'
;MTESTYTPRRSVLYMPSSNARALDKAKTLPVDALILDLEDAVGPDDKPAAREAACAAVRSGEYGERELTIRVNGIGTQWHDEDIAAASQAGPHGIVVPKVNTADEVRQLVAAMEAAGAPEHTKLWAMIETPAAIFNIREIAQASDRLVAFVMGTNDLVKELQADHVPGRAPLLTSLSWAILAAREAGIAVLDGVYNAVKDLEGFTAECEQGRDMGFDGKTLIHPGQVEVCNSTFAPSEAAVEEAKGVLQAWEDGAGKGVVTHNGKMIENLHVDIARRVLATHEAIAARG
;
A
#
# COMPACT_ATOMS: atom_id res chain seq x y z
N MET A 1 -9.77 -8.34 -22.14
CA MET A 1 -9.37 -7.66 -20.89
C MET A 1 -8.31 -8.53 -20.27
N THR A 2 -7.08 -8.09 -20.22
CA THR A 2 -6.01 -8.79 -19.50
C THR A 2 -6.42 -8.87 -18.04
N GLU A 3 -6.47 -10.09 -17.49
CA GLU A 3 -6.63 -10.30 -16.06
C GLU A 3 -5.56 -9.49 -15.33
N SER A 4 -5.97 -8.38 -14.72
CA SER A 4 -5.12 -7.66 -13.80
C SER A 4 -4.88 -8.61 -12.62
N THR A 5 -3.70 -9.19 -12.56
CA THR A 5 -3.31 -10.04 -11.42
C THR A 5 -3.30 -9.15 -10.18
N TYR A 6 -4.28 -9.37 -9.30
CA TYR A 6 -4.33 -8.66 -8.02
C TYR A 6 -3.05 -8.94 -7.21
N THR A 7 -2.39 -7.88 -6.75
CA THR A 7 -1.22 -7.98 -5.88
C THR A 7 -1.65 -7.71 -4.44
N PRO A 8 -1.63 -8.70 -3.53
CA PRO A 8 -1.97 -8.49 -2.14
C PRO A 8 -1.01 -7.52 -1.47
N ARG A 9 -1.54 -6.54 -0.75
CA ARG A 9 -0.80 -5.55 0.05
C ARG A 9 -1.44 -5.34 1.41
N ARG A 10 -1.91 -6.43 2.03
CA ARG A 10 -2.59 -6.40 3.35
C ARG A 10 -1.70 -5.79 4.42
N SER A 11 -0.46 -6.27 4.50
CA SER A 11 0.55 -5.80 5.46
C SER A 11 1.78 -5.28 4.72
N VAL A 12 2.13 -4.02 4.97
CA VAL A 12 3.28 -3.35 4.36
C VAL A 12 4.17 -2.83 5.49
N LEU A 13 5.27 -3.55 5.77
CA LEU A 13 6.10 -3.30 6.95
C LEU A 13 7.29 -2.40 6.63
N TYR A 14 7.41 -1.31 7.37
CA TYR A 14 8.62 -0.47 7.36
C TYR A 14 9.80 -1.18 8.02
N MET A 15 10.96 -1.15 7.36
CA MET A 15 12.21 -1.72 7.83
C MET A 15 13.32 -0.69 7.74
N PRO A 16 13.91 -0.27 8.88
CA PRO A 16 15.05 0.67 8.84
C PRO A 16 16.22 0.03 8.11
N SER A 17 16.65 0.61 6.99
CA SER A 17 17.72 0.03 6.16
C SER A 17 19.11 0.13 6.79
N SER A 18 19.28 0.95 7.83
CA SER A 18 20.50 0.98 8.65
C SER A 18 20.63 -0.21 9.62
N ASN A 19 19.58 -1.05 9.76
CA ASN A 19 19.56 -2.17 10.71
C ASN A 19 19.64 -3.52 9.99
N ALA A 20 20.86 -4.06 9.85
CA ALA A 20 21.11 -5.34 9.18
C ALA A 20 20.34 -6.52 9.78
N ARG A 21 20.14 -6.56 11.12
CA ARG A 21 19.36 -7.62 11.78
C ARG A 21 17.87 -7.53 11.42
N ALA A 22 17.33 -6.31 11.29
CA ALA A 22 15.96 -6.09 10.88
C ALA A 22 15.76 -6.54 9.43
N LEU A 23 16.66 -6.17 8.52
CA LEU A 23 16.64 -6.61 7.12
C LEU A 23 16.70 -8.14 6.99
N ASP A 24 17.57 -8.80 7.76
CA ASP A 24 17.67 -10.27 7.74
C ASP A 24 16.39 -10.93 8.27
N LYS A 25 15.86 -10.45 9.40
CA LYS A 25 14.57 -10.94 9.94
C LYS A 25 13.41 -10.77 8.96
N ALA A 26 13.38 -9.69 8.19
CA ALA A 26 12.32 -9.39 7.24
C ALA A 26 12.16 -10.46 6.14
N LYS A 27 13.21 -11.21 5.82
CA LYS A 27 13.20 -12.32 4.85
C LYS A 27 12.21 -13.43 5.22
N THR A 28 11.88 -13.58 6.50
CA THR A 28 11.03 -14.67 7.02
C THR A 28 9.67 -14.21 7.53
N LEU A 29 9.41 -12.90 7.58
CA LEU A 29 8.13 -12.37 8.06
C LEU A 29 7.03 -12.62 7.02
N PRO A 30 5.81 -13.01 7.44
CA PRO A 30 4.70 -13.28 6.52
C PRO A 30 3.98 -11.97 6.10
N VAL A 31 4.76 -11.00 5.63
CA VAL A 31 4.23 -9.73 5.12
C VAL A 31 4.05 -9.78 3.62
N ASP A 32 3.08 -9.04 3.10
CA ASP A 32 2.88 -8.94 1.66
C ASP A 32 3.92 -8.02 0.99
N ALA A 33 4.31 -6.94 1.69
CA ALA A 33 5.32 -6.02 1.18
C ALA A 33 6.23 -5.47 2.30
N LEU A 34 7.39 -4.99 1.91
CA LEU A 34 8.37 -4.32 2.77
C LEU A 34 8.69 -2.94 2.20
N ILE A 35 8.75 -1.94 3.07
CA ILE A 35 9.31 -0.62 2.76
C ILE A 35 10.68 -0.53 3.42
N LEU A 36 11.75 -0.67 2.62
CA LEU A 36 13.13 -0.47 3.05
C LEU A 36 13.34 1.04 3.21
N ASP A 37 13.41 1.49 4.44
CA ASP A 37 13.35 2.92 4.76
C ASP A 37 14.72 3.58 4.76
N LEU A 38 14.84 4.70 4.03
CA LEU A 38 16.00 5.60 4.03
C LEU A 38 15.70 6.94 4.70
N GLU A 39 14.44 7.18 5.09
CA GLU A 39 13.98 8.48 5.58
C GLU A 39 13.98 8.53 7.11
N ASP A 40 12.83 8.58 7.75
CA ASP A 40 12.67 8.86 9.18
C ASP A 40 13.34 7.86 10.11
N ALA A 41 13.39 6.59 9.73
CA ALA A 41 14.02 5.53 10.54
C ALA A 41 15.54 5.48 10.43
N VAL A 42 16.18 6.42 9.70
CA VAL A 42 17.62 6.43 9.43
C VAL A 42 18.21 7.79 9.79
N GLY A 43 19.23 7.81 10.66
CA GLY A 43 19.96 9.04 11.02
C GLY A 43 20.67 9.65 9.82
N PRO A 44 20.91 10.98 9.83
CA PRO A 44 21.54 11.68 8.71
C PRO A 44 22.89 11.09 8.28
N ASP A 45 23.73 10.71 9.23
CA ASP A 45 25.07 10.17 8.95
C ASP A 45 25.03 8.72 8.40
N ASP A 46 23.95 8.00 8.67
CA ASP A 46 23.79 6.61 8.24
C ASP A 46 23.10 6.47 6.87
N LYS A 47 22.54 7.55 6.30
CA LYS A 47 21.75 7.50 5.07
C LYS A 47 22.51 6.90 3.87
N PRO A 48 23.78 7.24 3.61
CA PRO A 48 24.52 6.61 2.51
C PRO A 48 24.68 5.09 2.68
N ALA A 49 25.03 4.63 3.88
CA ALA A 49 25.16 3.19 4.17
C ALA A 49 23.80 2.46 4.11
N ALA A 50 22.75 3.08 4.60
CA ALA A 50 21.38 2.54 4.51
C ALA A 50 20.90 2.41 3.06
N ARG A 51 21.22 3.37 2.19
CA ARG A 51 20.96 3.32 0.75
C ARG A 51 21.61 2.11 0.11
N GLU A 52 22.91 1.90 0.39
CA GLU A 52 23.64 0.74 -0.11
C GLU A 52 23.02 -0.58 0.38
N ALA A 53 22.66 -0.66 1.66
CA ALA A 53 22.04 -1.83 2.26
C ALA A 53 20.66 -2.13 1.66
N ALA A 54 19.80 -1.12 1.46
CA ALA A 54 18.50 -1.28 0.82
C ALA A 54 18.63 -1.78 -0.63
N CYS A 55 19.54 -1.18 -1.40
CA CYS A 55 19.80 -1.60 -2.78
C CYS A 55 20.38 -3.02 -2.86
N ALA A 56 21.26 -3.39 -1.93
CA ALA A 56 21.80 -4.75 -1.82
C ALA A 56 20.69 -5.76 -1.47
N ALA A 57 19.79 -5.42 -0.54
CA ALA A 57 18.66 -6.25 -0.17
C ALA A 57 17.74 -6.52 -1.38
N VAL A 58 17.41 -5.50 -2.17
CA VAL A 58 16.61 -5.67 -3.39
C VAL A 58 17.29 -6.64 -4.38
N ARG A 59 18.59 -6.46 -4.63
CA ARG A 59 19.34 -7.29 -5.59
C ARG A 59 19.61 -8.71 -5.11
N SER A 60 19.47 -8.99 -3.83
CA SER A 60 19.79 -10.32 -3.25
C SER A 60 18.86 -11.43 -3.72
N GLY A 61 17.59 -11.12 -4.03
CA GLY A 61 16.56 -12.11 -4.34
C GLY A 61 16.12 -12.96 -3.14
N GLU A 62 16.56 -12.63 -1.91
CA GLU A 62 16.35 -13.48 -0.71
C GLU A 62 15.02 -13.22 0.01
N TYR A 63 14.17 -12.32 -0.50
CA TYR A 63 12.92 -11.95 0.15
C TYR A 63 11.69 -12.70 -0.39
N GLY A 64 11.88 -13.69 -1.28
CA GLY A 64 10.80 -14.51 -1.84
C GLY A 64 9.76 -13.68 -2.60
N GLU A 65 8.48 -13.99 -2.40
CA GLU A 65 7.36 -13.34 -3.11
C GLU A 65 6.94 -11.98 -2.52
N ARG A 66 7.68 -11.46 -1.54
CA ARG A 66 7.37 -10.14 -0.93
C ARG A 66 7.63 -9.02 -1.91
N GLU A 67 6.68 -8.09 -2.00
CA GLU A 67 6.91 -6.86 -2.76
C GLU A 67 7.92 -5.99 -2.02
N LEU A 68 9.11 -5.76 -2.60
CA LEU A 68 10.13 -4.90 -2.01
C LEU A 68 10.02 -3.50 -2.56
N THR A 69 9.93 -2.52 -1.67
CA THR A 69 9.98 -1.10 -2.02
C THR A 69 11.07 -0.40 -1.23
N ILE A 70 11.56 0.74 -1.72
CA ILE A 70 12.51 1.59 -1.02
C ILE A 70 11.85 2.95 -0.78
N ARG A 71 11.74 3.37 0.49
CA ARG A 71 11.33 4.75 0.79
C ARG A 71 12.56 5.63 0.77
N VAL A 72 12.59 6.53 -0.19
CA VAL A 72 13.64 7.52 -0.39
C VAL A 72 13.41 8.76 0.48
N ASN A 73 14.43 9.59 0.64
CA ASN A 73 14.27 10.89 1.29
C ASN A 73 13.45 11.85 0.42
N GLY A 74 12.74 12.77 1.06
CA GLY A 74 11.80 13.69 0.40
C GLY A 74 12.45 14.63 -0.61
N ILE A 75 11.65 15.09 -1.58
CA ILE A 75 12.03 16.06 -2.59
C ILE A 75 12.65 17.31 -1.92
N GLY A 76 13.75 17.78 -2.47
CA GLY A 76 14.47 18.97 -1.97
C GLY A 76 15.42 18.71 -0.80
N THR A 77 15.51 17.49 -0.28
CA THR A 77 16.56 17.10 0.66
C THR A 77 17.86 16.79 -0.09
N GLN A 78 18.98 16.93 0.60
CA GLN A 78 20.31 16.68 0.03
C GLN A 78 20.54 15.21 -0.38
N TRP A 79 19.71 14.28 0.04
CA TRP A 79 19.84 12.83 -0.24
C TRP A 79 18.94 12.36 -1.38
N HIS A 80 17.90 13.14 -1.73
CA HIS A 80 16.83 12.74 -2.64
C HIS A 80 17.33 12.22 -3.99
N ASP A 81 18.15 13.02 -4.66
CA ASP A 81 18.59 12.70 -6.04
C ASP A 81 19.44 11.43 -6.08
N GLU A 82 20.33 11.25 -5.11
CA GLU A 82 21.15 10.05 -5.00
C GLU A 82 20.30 8.81 -4.62
N ASP A 83 19.29 8.97 -3.76
CA ASP A 83 18.39 7.89 -3.38
C ASP A 83 17.56 7.44 -4.56
N ILE A 84 16.96 8.37 -5.32
CA ILE A 84 16.18 8.06 -6.53
C ILE A 84 17.05 7.32 -7.55
N ALA A 85 18.28 7.81 -7.80
CA ALA A 85 19.17 7.19 -8.75
C ALA A 85 19.56 5.76 -8.33
N ALA A 86 19.97 5.57 -7.09
CA ALA A 86 20.39 4.27 -6.59
C ALA A 86 19.22 3.26 -6.49
N ALA A 87 18.04 3.69 -6.00
CA ALA A 87 16.85 2.86 -5.94
C ALA A 87 16.39 2.45 -7.33
N SER A 88 16.37 3.37 -8.30
CA SER A 88 16.01 3.07 -9.69
C SER A 88 16.90 2.00 -10.30
N GLN A 89 18.22 2.10 -10.11
CA GLN A 89 19.19 1.12 -10.59
C GLN A 89 19.11 -0.22 -9.86
N ALA A 90 18.67 -0.23 -8.60
CA ALA A 90 18.47 -1.47 -7.86
C ALA A 90 17.26 -2.25 -8.34
N GLY A 91 16.25 -1.59 -8.90
CA GLY A 91 15.06 -2.20 -9.51
C GLY A 91 14.10 -2.84 -8.51
N PRO A 92 13.71 -2.18 -7.39
CA PRO A 92 12.68 -2.69 -6.51
C PRO A 92 11.33 -2.74 -7.21
N HIS A 93 10.35 -3.40 -6.60
CA HIS A 93 8.96 -3.36 -7.09
C HIS A 93 8.37 -1.93 -7.04
N GLY A 94 8.81 -1.13 -6.06
CA GLY A 94 8.36 0.26 -5.94
C GLY A 94 9.37 1.19 -5.27
N ILE A 95 9.28 2.48 -5.61
CA ILE A 95 9.95 3.57 -4.90
C ILE A 95 8.87 4.37 -4.19
N VAL A 96 8.97 4.46 -2.87
CA VAL A 96 8.03 5.21 -2.01
C VAL A 96 8.62 6.60 -1.79
N VAL A 97 7.86 7.63 -2.14
CA VAL A 97 8.32 9.02 -2.01
C VAL A 97 7.44 9.75 -1.01
N PRO A 98 8.03 10.30 0.08
CA PRO A 98 7.28 11.07 1.07
C PRO A 98 6.88 12.44 0.53
N LYS A 99 5.81 13.00 1.10
CA LYS A 99 5.35 14.39 0.90
C LYS A 99 5.15 14.79 -0.57
N VAL A 100 4.57 13.89 -1.37
CA VAL A 100 4.17 14.22 -2.75
C VAL A 100 2.92 15.10 -2.70
N ASN A 101 3.02 16.32 -3.21
CA ASN A 101 1.99 17.35 -3.07
C ASN A 101 1.28 17.72 -4.38
N THR A 102 1.88 17.41 -5.52
CA THR A 102 1.35 17.83 -6.83
C THR A 102 1.53 16.75 -7.91
N ALA A 103 0.71 16.84 -8.96
CA ALA A 103 0.86 16.02 -10.15
C ALA A 103 2.19 16.26 -10.89
N ASP A 104 2.71 17.48 -10.84
CA ASP A 104 3.99 17.81 -11.47
C ASP A 104 5.16 17.14 -10.73
N GLU A 105 5.13 17.05 -9.42
CA GLU A 105 6.11 16.28 -8.65
C GLU A 105 6.09 14.80 -9.05
N VAL A 106 4.91 14.19 -9.23
CA VAL A 106 4.80 12.80 -9.73
C VAL A 106 5.47 12.65 -11.09
N ARG A 107 5.21 13.57 -12.03
CA ARG A 107 5.83 13.53 -13.38
C ARG A 107 7.35 13.68 -13.32
N GLN A 108 7.85 14.59 -12.47
CA GLN A 108 9.28 14.80 -12.24
C GLN A 108 9.95 13.56 -11.64
N LEU A 109 9.32 12.91 -10.65
CA LEU A 109 9.80 11.67 -10.05
C LEU A 109 9.88 10.55 -11.07
N VAL A 110 8.83 10.37 -11.87
CA VAL A 110 8.83 9.34 -12.93
C VAL A 110 9.92 9.61 -13.96
N ALA A 111 10.09 10.85 -14.39
CA ALA A 111 11.17 11.22 -15.33
C ALA A 111 12.57 10.97 -14.71
N ALA A 112 12.76 11.26 -13.42
CA ALA A 112 14.02 10.98 -12.72
C ALA A 112 14.30 9.47 -12.61
N MET A 113 13.27 8.67 -12.29
CA MET A 113 13.37 7.20 -12.28
C MET A 113 13.77 6.65 -13.65
N GLU A 114 13.15 7.13 -14.72
CA GLU A 114 13.43 6.70 -16.10
C GLU A 114 14.84 7.11 -16.53
N ALA A 115 15.24 8.34 -16.25
CA ALA A 115 16.59 8.84 -16.55
C ALA A 115 17.67 8.05 -15.81
N ALA A 116 17.38 7.57 -14.60
CA ALA A 116 18.29 6.71 -13.83
C ALA A 116 18.25 5.22 -14.25
N GLY A 117 17.41 4.85 -15.21
CA GLY A 117 17.33 3.49 -15.77
C GLY A 117 16.46 2.53 -14.95
N ALA A 118 15.44 3.04 -14.26
CA ALA A 118 14.49 2.18 -13.53
C ALA A 118 13.80 1.19 -14.47
N PRO A 119 13.79 -0.12 -14.15
CA PRO A 119 13.05 -1.10 -14.93
C PRO A 119 11.56 -0.78 -15.02
N GLU A 120 10.86 -1.27 -16.01
CA GLU A 120 9.42 -1.01 -16.21
C GLU A 120 8.57 -1.52 -15.04
N HIS A 121 8.98 -2.60 -14.39
CA HIS A 121 8.28 -3.16 -13.23
C HIS A 121 8.42 -2.29 -11.97
N THR A 122 9.44 -1.43 -11.87
CA THR A 122 9.61 -0.51 -10.73
C THR A 122 8.57 0.59 -10.80
N LYS A 123 7.67 0.63 -9.84
CA LYS A 123 6.55 1.56 -9.78
C LYS A 123 6.79 2.67 -8.76
N LEU A 124 6.03 3.76 -8.87
CA LEU A 124 6.02 4.85 -7.91
C LEU A 124 4.90 4.63 -6.88
N TRP A 125 5.20 4.82 -5.61
CA TRP A 125 4.23 4.90 -4.52
C TRP A 125 4.35 6.30 -3.90
N ALA A 126 3.26 7.04 -3.82
CA ALA A 126 3.25 8.39 -3.26
C ALA A 126 2.72 8.39 -1.82
N MET A 127 3.48 8.96 -0.89
CA MET A 127 2.94 9.21 0.45
C MET A 127 2.09 10.48 0.44
N ILE A 128 0.87 10.32 0.91
CA ILE A 128 -0.14 11.38 1.06
C ILE A 128 -0.20 11.73 2.53
N GLU A 129 0.44 12.85 2.91
CA GLU A 129 0.71 13.16 4.30
C GLU A 129 0.75 14.67 4.61
N THR A 130 0.27 15.48 3.67
CA THR A 130 0.15 16.93 3.85
C THR A 130 -1.22 17.43 3.41
N PRO A 131 -1.72 18.55 3.94
CA PRO A 131 -2.94 19.20 3.45
C PRO A 131 -2.88 19.52 1.96
N ALA A 132 -1.72 19.94 1.44
CA ALA A 132 -1.53 20.22 0.01
C ALA A 132 -1.76 18.97 -0.85
N ALA A 133 -1.22 17.82 -0.43
CA ALA A 133 -1.45 16.55 -1.10
C ALA A 133 -2.94 16.17 -1.12
N ILE A 134 -3.66 16.38 -0.02
CA ILE A 134 -5.10 16.09 0.07
C ILE A 134 -5.90 16.96 -0.91
N PHE A 135 -5.61 18.25 -1.02
CA PHE A 135 -6.33 19.12 -1.97
C PHE A 135 -6.03 18.79 -3.44
N ASN A 136 -4.85 18.22 -3.75
CA ASN A 136 -4.43 17.88 -5.11
C ASN A 136 -4.54 16.37 -5.40
N ILE A 137 -5.11 15.59 -4.51
CA ILE A 137 -5.00 14.13 -4.50
C ILE A 137 -5.51 13.46 -5.78
N ARG A 138 -6.57 14.00 -6.37
CA ARG A 138 -7.15 13.50 -7.63
C ARG A 138 -6.17 13.66 -8.79
N GLU A 139 -5.54 14.83 -8.90
CA GLU A 139 -4.57 15.13 -9.94
C GLU A 139 -3.28 14.33 -9.75
N ILE A 140 -2.86 14.14 -8.49
CA ILE A 140 -1.74 13.27 -8.13
C ILE A 140 -2.01 11.83 -8.60
N ALA A 141 -3.20 11.29 -8.29
CA ALA A 141 -3.59 9.91 -8.61
C ALA A 141 -3.54 9.61 -10.12
N GLN A 142 -3.83 10.61 -10.95
CA GLN A 142 -3.94 10.50 -12.41
C GLN A 142 -2.68 10.96 -13.16
N ALA A 143 -1.62 11.32 -12.44
CA ALA A 143 -0.46 11.99 -13.05
C ALA A 143 0.42 11.08 -13.91
N SER A 144 0.44 9.76 -13.65
CA SER A 144 1.26 8.78 -14.39
C SER A 144 0.79 7.34 -14.13
N ASP A 145 0.86 6.48 -15.15
CA ASP A 145 0.61 5.04 -15.04
C ASP A 145 1.71 4.30 -14.23
N ARG A 146 2.82 4.96 -13.94
CA ARG A 146 3.83 4.43 -13.01
C ARG A 146 3.46 4.60 -11.54
N LEU A 147 2.55 5.52 -11.21
CA LEU A 147 1.99 5.64 -9.86
C LEU A 147 0.94 4.55 -9.65
N VAL A 148 1.19 3.62 -8.71
CA VAL A 148 0.32 2.46 -8.49
C VAL A 148 -0.21 2.34 -7.07
N ALA A 149 0.27 3.18 -6.15
CA ALA A 149 -0.20 3.14 -4.76
C ALA A 149 -0.09 4.50 -4.07
N PHE A 150 -1.07 4.78 -3.21
CA PHE A 150 -0.98 5.78 -2.17
C PHE A 150 -0.62 5.12 -0.83
N VAL A 151 0.22 5.78 -0.06
CA VAL A 151 0.55 5.43 1.33
C VAL A 151 0.14 6.60 2.21
N MET A 152 -0.78 6.37 3.15
CA MET A 152 -1.20 7.43 4.07
C MET A 152 -0.14 7.67 5.15
N GLY A 153 0.44 8.86 5.19
CA GLY A 153 1.36 9.30 6.25
C GLY A 153 0.60 10.01 7.37
N THR A 154 -0.10 9.23 8.20
CA THR A 154 -1.03 9.78 9.20
C THR A 154 -0.35 10.58 10.30
N ASN A 155 0.93 10.32 10.62
CA ASN A 155 1.67 11.08 11.63
C ASN A 155 1.97 12.52 11.15
N ASP A 156 2.51 12.66 9.94
CA ASP A 156 2.76 13.97 9.35
C ASP A 156 1.46 14.73 9.12
N LEU A 157 0.43 14.04 8.65
CA LEU A 157 -0.88 14.66 8.40
C LEU A 157 -1.51 15.21 9.68
N VAL A 158 -1.49 14.47 10.80
CA VAL A 158 -1.96 14.95 12.11
C VAL A 158 -1.17 16.17 12.56
N LYS A 159 0.16 16.14 12.42
CA LYS A 159 1.03 17.26 12.74
C LYS A 159 0.69 18.51 11.91
N GLU A 160 0.55 18.37 10.60
CA GLU A 160 0.22 19.48 9.70
C GLU A 160 -1.19 20.04 9.93
N LEU A 161 -2.14 19.19 10.31
CA LEU A 161 -3.49 19.59 10.70
C LEU A 161 -3.54 20.21 12.09
N GLN A 162 -2.44 20.20 12.87
CA GLN A 162 -2.41 20.61 14.28
C GLN A 162 -3.48 19.87 15.13
N ALA A 163 -3.70 18.59 14.80
CA ALA A 163 -4.67 17.71 15.42
C ALA A 163 -4.00 16.67 16.33
N ASP A 164 -4.81 15.82 16.96
CA ASP A 164 -4.35 14.72 17.79
C ASP A 164 -4.72 13.36 17.19
N HIS A 165 -3.91 12.33 17.48
CA HIS A 165 -4.32 10.95 17.28
C HIS A 165 -5.37 10.58 18.34
N VAL A 166 -6.57 10.28 17.86
CA VAL A 166 -7.68 9.87 18.74
C VAL A 166 -8.28 8.53 18.27
N PRO A 167 -8.85 7.72 19.17
CA PRO A 167 -9.59 6.52 18.77
C PRO A 167 -10.65 6.85 17.71
N GLY A 168 -10.76 5.98 16.68
CA GLY A 168 -11.69 6.21 15.58
C GLY A 168 -11.27 7.28 14.58
N ARG A 169 -10.13 7.96 14.78
CA ARG A 169 -9.44 8.86 13.83
C ARG A 169 -10.30 10.01 13.27
N ALA A 170 -11.25 10.55 14.08
CA ALA A 170 -12.18 11.60 13.62
C ALA A 170 -11.51 12.77 12.87
N PRO A 171 -10.33 13.31 13.29
CA PRO A 171 -9.65 14.38 12.57
C PRO A 171 -9.16 14.00 11.17
N LEU A 172 -8.93 12.71 10.91
CA LEU A 172 -8.35 12.20 9.66
C LEU A 172 -9.38 11.68 8.67
N LEU A 173 -10.61 11.38 9.09
CA LEU A 173 -11.61 10.66 8.27
C LEU A 173 -11.84 11.31 6.91
N THR A 174 -11.90 12.63 6.83
CA THR A 174 -12.06 13.34 5.55
C THR A 174 -10.89 13.07 4.61
N SER A 175 -9.66 13.20 5.10
CA SER A 175 -8.45 12.97 4.30
C SER A 175 -8.33 11.52 3.85
N LEU A 176 -8.61 10.57 4.74
CA LEU A 176 -8.62 9.13 4.44
C LEU A 176 -9.67 8.80 3.36
N SER A 177 -10.88 9.36 3.49
CA SER A 177 -11.96 9.15 2.50
C SER A 177 -11.61 9.73 1.13
N TRP A 178 -10.99 10.91 1.08
CA TRP A 178 -10.56 11.51 -0.19
C TRP A 178 -9.46 10.69 -0.86
N ALA A 179 -8.54 10.14 -0.09
CA ALA A 179 -7.49 9.28 -0.62
C ALA A 179 -8.06 8.00 -1.25
N ILE A 180 -9.04 7.38 -0.59
CA ILE A 180 -9.72 6.20 -1.12
C ILE A 180 -10.48 6.54 -2.41
N LEU A 181 -11.24 7.62 -2.44
CA LEU A 181 -12.00 8.04 -3.61
C LEU A 181 -11.07 8.29 -4.82
N ALA A 182 -9.99 9.04 -4.63
CA ALA A 182 -9.03 9.34 -5.70
C ALA A 182 -8.31 8.07 -6.19
N ALA A 183 -7.90 7.19 -5.27
CA ALA A 183 -7.26 5.93 -5.63
C ALA A 183 -8.20 5.01 -6.44
N ARG A 184 -9.47 4.92 -6.05
CA ARG A 184 -10.47 4.11 -6.76
C ARG A 184 -10.80 4.68 -8.15
N GLU A 185 -10.89 6.00 -8.31
CA GLU A 185 -11.07 6.64 -9.61
C GLU A 185 -9.89 6.36 -10.56
N ALA A 186 -8.67 6.40 -10.02
CA ALA A 186 -7.45 6.13 -10.80
C ALA A 186 -7.11 4.64 -10.95
N GLY A 187 -7.78 3.73 -10.23
CA GLY A 187 -7.50 2.29 -10.26
C GLY A 187 -6.18 1.90 -9.58
N ILE A 188 -5.70 2.69 -8.63
CA ILE A 188 -4.47 2.41 -7.86
C ILE A 188 -4.79 1.90 -6.45
N ALA A 189 -3.81 1.27 -5.82
CA ALA A 189 -3.93 0.82 -4.43
C ALA A 189 -3.87 2.00 -3.45
N VAL A 190 -4.50 1.82 -2.28
CA VAL A 190 -4.40 2.78 -1.17
C VAL A 190 -4.17 2.05 0.13
N LEU A 191 -3.09 2.42 0.82
CA LEU A 191 -2.63 1.81 2.06
C LEU A 191 -2.85 2.76 3.22
N ASP A 192 -3.49 2.25 4.26
CA ASP A 192 -3.73 3.01 5.50
C ASP A 192 -2.41 3.29 6.23
N GLY A 193 -2.41 4.31 7.09
CA GLY A 193 -1.23 4.75 7.83
C GLY A 193 -0.87 3.85 9.01
N VAL A 194 0.25 4.12 9.65
CA VAL A 194 0.78 3.34 10.77
C VAL A 194 -0.03 3.53 12.06
N TYR A 195 0.02 2.52 12.95
CA TYR A 195 -0.49 2.59 14.32
C TYR A 195 0.66 2.61 15.31
N ASN A 196 0.80 3.71 16.06
CA ASN A 196 2.00 3.99 16.85
C ASN A 196 2.10 3.20 18.16
N ALA A 197 0.96 2.80 18.77
CA ALA A 197 0.93 2.08 20.03
C ALA A 197 1.16 0.56 19.80
N VAL A 198 2.39 0.16 19.49
CA VAL A 198 2.74 -1.21 19.05
C VAL A 198 2.35 -2.33 20.03
N LYS A 199 2.12 -2.02 21.31
CA LYS A 199 1.69 -2.98 22.33
C LYS A 199 0.17 -3.07 22.48
N ASP A 200 -0.57 -2.10 21.95
CA ASP A 200 -2.03 -2.03 21.98
C ASP A 200 -2.59 -2.73 20.74
N LEU A 201 -2.69 -4.06 20.82
CA LEU A 201 -3.24 -4.86 19.71
C LEU A 201 -4.76 -4.71 19.58
N GLU A 202 -5.48 -4.37 20.63
CA GLU A 202 -6.93 -4.14 20.57
C GLU A 202 -7.23 -2.87 19.75
N GLY A 203 -6.62 -1.74 20.10
CA GLY A 203 -6.74 -0.51 19.34
C GLY A 203 -6.23 -0.65 17.90
N PHE A 204 -5.15 -1.40 17.69
CA PHE A 204 -4.64 -1.71 16.35
C PHE A 204 -5.66 -2.50 15.53
N THR A 205 -6.28 -3.53 16.11
CA THR A 205 -7.33 -4.33 15.44
C THR A 205 -8.51 -3.46 15.04
N ALA A 206 -9.01 -2.63 15.95
CA ALA A 206 -10.11 -1.72 15.67
C ALA A 206 -9.79 -0.73 14.53
N GLU A 207 -8.54 -0.25 14.46
CA GLU A 207 -8.11 0.63 13.36
C GLU A 207 -7.94 -0.12 12.04
N CYS A 208 -7.48 -1.38 12.04
CA CYS A 208 -7.45 -2.23 10.85
C CYS A 208 -8.87 -2.49 10.31
N GLU A 209 -9.81 -2.83 11.21
CA GLU A 209 -11.22 -3.06 10.84
C GLU A 209 -11.84 -1.80 10.23
N GLN A 210 -11.63 -0.64 10.86
CA GLN A 210 -12.08 0.63 10.31
C GLN A 210 -11.49 0.90 8.93
N GLY A 211 -10.17 0.68 8.74
CA GLY A 211 -9.50 0.86 7.45
C GLY A 211 -10.08 -0.05 6.37
N ARG A 212 -10.26 -1.34 6.67
CA ARG A 212 -10.92 -2.30 5.78
C ARG A 212 -12.34 -1.86 5.42
N ASP A 213 -13.13 -1.47 6.40
CA ASP A 213 -14.53 -1.07 6.20
C ASP A 213 -14.66 0.25 5.41
N MET A 214 -13.67 1.15 5.53
CA MET A 214 -13.56 2.33 4.70
C MET A 214 -13.14 2.00 3.25
N GLY A 215 -12.48 0.88 3.01
CA GLY A 215 -12.08 0.43 1.68
C GLY A 215 -10.58 0.55 1.38
N PHE A 216 -9.71 0.60 2.37
CA PHE A 216 -8.26 0.45 2.15
C PHE A 216 -7.91 -0.97 1.69
N ASP A 217 -6.82 -1.11 0.92
CA ASP A 217 -6.32 -2.40 0.43
C ASP A 217 -5.43 -3.11 1.47
N GLY A 218 -4.96 -2.38 2.47
CA GLY A 218 -4.10 -2.82 3.55
C GLY A 218 -3.60 -1.66 4.37
N LYS A 219 -2.57 -1.92 5.17
CA LYS A 219 -2.04 -0.94 6.13
C LYS A 219 -0.53 -1.02 6.23
N THR A 220 0.11 0.13 6.40
CA THR A 220 1.53 0.19 6.76
C THR A 220 1.75 -0.11 8.23
N LEU A 221 2.82 -0.83 8.53
CA LEU A 221 3.16 -1.36 9.85
C LEU A 221 4.55 -0.91 10.28
N ILE A 222 4.75 -0.75 11.58
CA ILE A 222 6.05 -0.40 12.17
C ILE A 222 6.60 -1.47 13.11
N HIS A 223 5.86 -2.56 13.31
CA HIS A 223 6.29 -3.64 14.19
C HIS A 223 5.84 -5.02 13.69
N PRO A 224 6.70 -6.05 13.72
CA PRO A 224 6.35 -7.40 13.28
C PRO A 224 5.13 -8.01 13.99
N GLY A 225 4.91 -7.66 15.27
CA GLY A 225 3.74 -8.13 16.03
C GLY A 225 2.38 -7.65 15.51
N GLN A 226 2.35 -6.71 14.58
CA GLN A 226 1.13 -6.22 13.93
C GLN A 226 0.75 -7.04 12.69
N VAL A 227 1.65 -7.86 12.16
CA VAL A 227 1.50 -8.52 10.85
C VAL A 227 0.33 -9.49 10.82
N GLU A 228 0.22 -10.38 11.81
CA GLU A 228 -0.82 -11.41 11.85
C GLU A 228 -2.23 -10.81 11.87
N VAL A 229 -2.45 -9.83 12.75
CA VAL A 229 -3.74 -9.11 12.86
C VAL A 229 -4.06 -8.39 11.55
N CYS A 230 -3.09 -7.71 10.97
CA CYS A 230 -3.27 -6.98 9.71
C CYS A 230 -3.64 -7.93 8.56
N ASN A 231 -2.89 -9.03 8.40
CA ASN A 231 -3.13 -10.02 7.37
C ASN A 231 -4.52 -10.65 7.49
N SER A 232 -4.93 -11.01 8.72
CA SER A 232 -6.24 -11.63 8.96
C SER A 232 -7.38 -10.64 8.72
N THR A 233 -7.22 -9.37 9.13
CA THR A 233 -8.27 -8.36 8.98
C THR A 233 -8.51 -7.98 7.51
N PHE A 234 -7.46 -7.82 6.72
CA PHE A 234 -7.57 -7.43 5.32
C PHE A 234 -7.75 -8.62 4.35
N ALA A 235 -7.69 -9.85 4.84
CA ALA A 235 -8.05 -11.03 4.03
C ALA A 235 -9.58 -11.21 3.97
N PRO A 236 -10.12 -11.70 2.84
CA PRO A 236 -11.50 -12.13 2.79
C PRO A 236 -11.77 -13.27 3.78
N SER A 237 -12.84 -13.17 4.56
CA SER A 237 -13.25 -14.26 5.44
C SER A 237 -13.72 -15.47 4.64
N GLU A 238 -13.67 -16.68 5.22
CA GLU A 238 -14.19 -17.90 4.60
C GLU A 238 -15.67 -17.73 4.19
N ALA A 239 -16.47 -17.09 5.03
CA ALA A 239 -17.87 -16.80 4.73
C ALA A 239 -18.03 -15.86 3.52
N ALA A 240 -17.17 -14.86 3.37
CA ALA A 240 -17.18 -13.97 2.20
C ALA A 240 -16.77 -14.71 0.92
N VAL A 241 -15.81 -15.63 1.01
CA VAL A 241 -15.41 -16.49 -0.13
C VAL A 241 -16.53 -17.42 -0.56
N GLU A 242 -17.19 -18.08 0.38
CA GLU A 242 -18.32 -18.98 0.05
C GLU A 242 -19.53 -18.21 -0.50
N GLU A 243 -19.86 -17.05 0.05
CA GLU A 243 -20.92 -16.19 -0.51
C GLU A 243 -20.56 -15.74 -1.93
N ALA A 244 -19.30 -15.35 -2.18
CA ALA A 244 -18.83 -14.95 -3.51
C ALA A 244 -18.97 -16.09 -4.54
N LYS A 245 -18.60 -17.33 -4.19
CA LYS A 245 -18.80 -18.51 -5.03
C LYS A 245 -20.28 -18.72 -5.34
N GLY A 246 -21.15 -18.63 -4.32
CA GLY A 246 -22.59 -18.79 -4.47
C GLY A 246 -23.21 -17.71 -5.38
N VAL A 247 -22.77 -16.46 -5.26
CA VAL A 247 -23.20 -15.36 -6.14
C VAL A 247 -22.82 -15.63 -7.60
N LEU A 248 -21.58 -16.06 -7.87
CA LEU A 248 -21.14 -16.37 -9.24
C LEU A 248 -21.88 -17.56 -9.83
N GLN A 249 -22.08 -18.63 -9.05
CA GLN A 249 -22.83 -19.81 -9.51
C GLN A 249 -24.29 -19.44 -9.85
N ALA A 250 -24.98 -18.70 -8.96
CA ALA A 250 -26.33 -18.24 -9.20
C ALA A 250 -26.46 -17.37 -10.47
N TRP A 251 -25.42 -16.53 -10.70
CA TRP A 251 -25.35 -15.68 -11.89
C TRP A 251 -25.18 -16.49 -13.17
N GLU A 252 -24.31 -17.50 -13.17
CA GLU A 252 -24.11 -18.43 -14.30
C GLU A 252 -25.36 -19.23 -14.62
N ASP A 253 -26.02 -19.81 -13.59
CA ASP A 253 -27.26 -20.58 -13.74
C ASP A 253 -28.40 -19.71 -14.26
N GLY A 254 -28.39 -18.43 -13.97
CA GLY A 254 -29.37 -17.45 -14.44
C GLY A 254 -28.99 -16.75 -15.75
N ALA A 255 -28.03 -17.24 -16.51
CA ALA A 255 -27.48 -16.60 -17.70
C ALA A 255 -28.57 -16.04 -18.64
N GLY A 256 -28.46 -14.75 -18.94
CA GLY A 256 -29.41 -14.00 -19.80
C GLY A 256 -30.57 -13.32 -19.07
N LYS A 257 -30.67 -13.43 -17.75
CA LYS A 257 -31.77 -12.83 -16.96
C LYS A 257 -31.43 -11.46 -16.35
N GLY A 258 -30.33 -10.83 -16.59
CA GLY A 258 -29.99 -9.50 -16.04
C GLY A 258 -30.03 -9.33 -14.51
N VAL A 259 -30.87 -10.14 -13.82
CA VAL A 259 -31.05 -10.20 -12.36
C VAL A 259 -31.34 -11.64 -11.96
N VAL A 260 -30.67 -12.13 -10.92
CA VAL A 260 -30.91 -13.46 -10.31
C VAL A 260 -31.10 -13.31 -8.79
N THR A 261 -31.43 -14.43 -8.12
CA THR A 261 -31.60 -14.45 -6.67
C THR A 261 -30.62 -15.44 -6.05
N HIS A 262 -29.89 -15.02 -5.01
CA HIS A 262 -29.05 -15.89 -4.18
C HIS A 262 -29.31 -15.58 -2.70
N ASN A 263 -29.54 -16.62 -1.88
CA ASN A 263 -29.87 -16.52 -0.46
C ASN A 263 -30.95 -15.47 -0.14
N GLY A 264 -32.00 -15.38 -1.00
CA GLY A 264 -33.11 -14.42 -0.85
C GLY A 264 -32.78 -12.96 -1.19
N LYS A 265 -31.56 -12.70 -1.69
CA LYS A 265 -31.11 -11.37 -2.12
C LYS A 265 -31.10 -11.27 -3.64
N MET A 266 -31.43 -10.10 -4.17
CA MET A 266 -31.31 -9.79 -5.58
C MET A 266 -29.84 -9.60 -5.96
N ILE A 267 -29.37 -10.27 -7.00
CA ILE A 267 -28.01 -10.22 -7.54
C ILE A 267 -28.05 -9.53 -8.90
N GLU A 268 -27.23 -8.51 -9.03
CA GLU A 268 -26.99 -7.73 -10.24
C GLU A 268 -25.50 -7.74 -10.59
N ASN A 269 -25.10 -7.16 -11.72
CA ASN A 269 -23.70 -7.09 -12.17
C ASN A 269 -22.73 -6.58 -11.10
N LEU A 270 -23.11 -5.55 -10.33
CA LEU A 270 -22.25 -5.01 -9.27
C LEU A 270 -21.87 -6.07 -8.22
N HIS A 271 -22.79 -6.97 -7.88
CA HIS A 271 -22.54 -8.07 -6.92
C HIS A 271 -21.59 -9.11 -7.49
N VAL A 272 -21.71 -9.36 -8.80
CA VAL A 272 -20.79 -10.27 -9.53
C VAL A 272 -19.37 -9.70 -9.54
N ASP A 273 -19.20 -8.41 -9.77
CA ASP A 273 -17.88 -7.75 -9.78
C ASP A 273 -17.25 -7.77 -8.38
N ILE A 274 -18.06 -7.55 -7.33
CA ILE A 274 -17.63 -7.70 -5.94
C ILE A 274 -17.17 -9.13 -5.65
N ALA A 275 -17.97 -10.12 -6.05
CA ALA A 275 -17.66 -11.54 -5.84
C ALA A 275 -16.37 -11.96 -6.56
N ARG A 276 -16.17 -11.54 -7.80
CA ARG A 276 -14.93 -11.78 -8.54
C ARG A 276 -13.71 -11.18 -7.83
N ARG A 277 -13.83 -9.96 -7.33
CA ARG A 277 -12.75 -9.31 -6.57
C ARG A 277 -12.41 -10.08 -5.29
N VAL A 278 -13.41 -10.55 -4.53
CA VAL A 278 -13.20 -11.35 -3.32
C VAL A 278 -12.42 -12.62 -3.65
N LEU A 279 -12.82 -13.36 -4.70
CA LEU A 279 -12.15 -14.58 -5.10
C LEU A 279 -10.74 -14.33 -5.63
N ALA A 280 -10.54 -13.33 -6.47
CA ALA A 280 -9.20 -12.95 -6.96
C ALA A 280 -8.25 -12.59 -5.81
N THR A 281 -8.76 -11.85 -4.80
CA THR A 281 -8.00 -11.53 -3.59
C THR A 281 -7.64 -12.80 -2.82
N HIS A 282 -8.60 -13.70 -2.60
CA HIS A 282 -8.38 -14.97 -1.90
C HIS A 282 -7.35 -15.85 -2.60
N GLU A 283 -7.47 -16.02 -3.90
CA GLU A 283 -6.56 -16.82 -4.73
C GLU A 283 -5.15 -16.25 -4.74
N ALA A 284 -5.00 -14.92 -4.88
CA ALA A 284 -3.71 -14.26 -4.86
C ALA A 284 -3.00 -14.38 -3.49
N ILE A 285 -3.76 -14.37 -2.38
CA ILE A 285 -3.22 -14.62 -1.04
C ILE A 285 -2.78 -16.08 -0.92
N ALA A 286 -3.61 -17.03 -1.35
CA ALA A 286 -3.29 -18.46 -1.28
C ALA A 286 -2.07 -18.84 -2.14
N ALA A 287 -1.84 -18.17 -3.26
CA ALA A 287 -0.69 -18.40 -4.12
C ALA A 287 0.66 -18.00 -3.48
N ARG A 288 0.63 -17.18 -2.43
CA ARG A 288 1.85 -16.74 -1.71
C ARG A 288 2.22 -17.65 -0.52
N GLY A 289 1.44 -18.67 -0.24
CA GLY A 289 1.69 -19.70 0.77
C GLY A 289 1.21 -19.34 2.13
#